data_12d0ba235f288e0bedb7b8f54bb429a6
#
_entry.id   12d0ba235f288e0bedb7b8f54bb429a6
#
_cell.length_a   1.000
_cell.length_b   1.000
_cell.length_c   1.000
_cell.angle_alpha   90.00
_cell.angle_beta   90.00
_cell.angle_gamma   90.00
#
_symmetry.space_group_name_H-M   'P 1'
#
loop_
_entity.id
_entity.type
_entity.pdbx_description
1 polymer ?
#
loop_
_entity_poly.entity_id
_entity_poly.type
_entity_poly.pdbx_seq_one_letter_code
_entity_poly.pdbx_strand_id
1 'polypeptide(L)'
;MLIFVNLISIKDILMKFFRTAWLLILPFYFFSCTPQKPLPNYLENVYDTSDKKEVVIPELRIQKYDILAIQVYSASTDPRADEIYNLRGAASITPGAQSNTGGFLVDAKGNIEYPRLGSFHAEGLTKDELAAQIKKRLTEPIVMLIDPIVIIRFQNFKVTVLGEVKSEGVLSIPGEKVTILEAVGLAGGITEDGLKNSVKVIREIDGKREIGMVNLASDSLFISPYYNLMQNDVILVQPSKRKAKRAEQDVVLQRVSFGLSIITAIALLYNIFR
;
A
#
# COMPACT_ATOMS: atom_id res chain seq x y z
N MET A 1 -43.20 36.35 -57.81
CA MET A 1 -41.85 36.18 -58.40
C MET A 1 -40.73 36.81 -57.53
N LEU A 2 -41.00 37.78 -56.67
CA LEU A 2 -40.01 38.50 -55.86
C LEU A 2 -39.62 37.74 -54.52
N ILE A 3 -40.48 36.86 -54.04
CA ILE A 3 -40.25 36.13 -52.77
C ILE A 3 -39.25 34.97 -52.93
N PHE A 4 -39.15 34.35 -54.11
CA PHE A 4 -38.23 33.25 -54.38
C PHE A 4 -36.74 33.67 -54.50
N VAL A 5 -36.49 34.90 -54.94
CA VAL A 5 -35.12 35.41 -55.12
C VAL A 5 -34.46 35.71 -53.79
N ASN A 6 -35.24 36.13 -52.77
CA ASN A 6 -34.69 36.41 -51.41
C ASN A 6 -34.32 35.13 -50.63
N LEU A 7 -35.03 34.03 -50.86
CA LEU A 7 -34.74 32.73 -50.14
C LEU A 7 -33.44 32.09 -50.64
N ILE A 8 -33.09 32.24 -51.94
CA ILE A 8 -31.85 31.70 -52.51
C ILE A 8 -30.64 32.49 -51.98
N SER A 9 -30.75 33.80 -51.87
CA SER A 9 -29.70 34.70 -51.36
C SER A 9 -29.37 34.43 -49.87
N ILE A 10 -30.38 34.11 -49.05
CA ILE A 10 -30.19 33.80 -47.63
C ILE A 10 -29.52 32.45 -47.46
N LYS A 11 -29.83 31.42 -48.24
CA LYS A 11 -29.16 30.12 -48.24
C LYS A 11 -27.67 30.21 -48.57
N ASP A 12 -27.35 31.05 -49.60
CA ASP A 12 -25.93 31.20 -49.98
C ASP A 12 -25.12 31.99 -48.94
N ILE A 13 -25.72 32.95 -48.27
CA ILE A 13 -25.08 33.68 -47.15
C ILE A 13 -24.87 32.76 -45.94
N LEU A 14 -25.88 31.96 -45.57
CA LEU A 14 -25.75 31.00 -44.47
C LEU A 14 -24.70 29.94 -44.79
N MET A 15 -24.65 29.41 -46.01
CA MET A 15 -23.69 28.39 -46.42
C MET A 15 -22.25 28.93 -46.45
N LYS A 16 -22.05 30.18 -46.85
CA LYS A 16 -20.76 30.88 -46.77
C LYS A 16 -20.34 31.12 -45.31
N PHE A 17 -21.28 31.54 -44.45
CA PHE A 17 -21.02 31.76 -43.03
C PHE A 17 -20.64 30.44 -42.32
N PHE A 18 -21.31 29.33 -42.63
CA PHE A 18 -20.95 28.00 -42.08
C PHE A 18 -19.58 27.52 -42.58
N ARG A 19 -19.23 27.73 -43.84
CA ARG A 19 -17.90 27.38 -44.39
C ARG A 19 -16.78 28.21 -43.78
N THR A 20 -16.98 29.51 -43.56
CA THR A 20 -15.98 30.37 -42.93
C THR A 20 -15.86 30.11 -41.42
N ALA A 21 -16.95 29.83 -40.71
CA ALA A 21 -16.93 29.45 -39.30
C ALA A 21 -16.22 28.10 -39.09
N TRP A 22 -16.40 27.13 -39.99
CA TRP A 22 -15.74 25.83 -39.93
C TRP A 22 -14.23 25.93 -40.19
N LEU A 23 -13.82 26.81 -41.10
CA LEU A 23 -12.40 27.09 -41.38
C LEU A 23 -11.69 27.81 -40.23
N LEU A 24 -12.42 28.59 -39.42
CA LEU A 24 -11.87 29.25 -38.22
C LEU A 24 -11.81 28.33 -36.98
N ILE A 25 -12.65 27.31 -36.90
CA ILE A 25 -12.69 26.36 -35.79
C ILE A 25 -11.62 25.25 -35.96
N LEU A 26 -11.29 24.90 -37.22
CA LEU A 26 -10.32 23.81 -37.52
C LEU A 26 -8.93 24.01 -36.89
N PRO A 27 -8.29 25.20 -36.93
CA PRO A 27 -6.97 25.40 -36.32
C PRO A 27 -6.97 25.28 -34.78
N PHE A 28 -8.09 25.53 -34.11
CA PHE A 28 -8.19 25.36 -32.64
C PHE A 28 -8.03 23.92 -32.18
N TYR A 29 -8.34 22.93 -33.01
CA TYR A 29 -8.16 21.51 -32.71
C TYR A 29 -6.68 21.08 -32.69
N PHE A 30 -5.79 21.80 -33.39
CA PHE A 30 -4.37 21.43 -33.46
C PHE A 30 -3.51 21.99 -32.31
N PHE A 31 -4.01 22.92 -31.51
CA PHE A 31 -3.25 23.55 -30.44
C PHE A 31 -3.40 22.90 -29.07
N SER A 32 -4.15 21.78 -28.92
CA SER A 32 -4.50 21.20 -27.61
C SER A 32 -3.58 20.09 -27.13
N CYS A 33 -2.45 19.80 -27.78
CA CYS A 33 -1.54 18.74 -27.33
C CYS A 33 -0.34 19.32 -26.60
N THR A 34 -0.47 19.61 -25.31
CA THR A 34 0.69 19.83 -24.43
C THR A 34 1.30 18.48 -24.06
N PRO A 35 2.59 18.21 -24.39
CA PRO A 35 3.25 16.96 -24.01
C PRO A 35 3.30 16.88 -22.49
N GLN A 36 2.64 15.89 -21.92
CA GLN A 36 2.69 15.62 -20.48
C GLN A 36 4.02 14.93 -20.18
N LYS A 37 4.80 15.49 -19.23
CA LYS A 37 6.00 14.81 -18.74
C LYS A 37 5.59 13.47 -18.13
N PRO A 38 6.25 12.36 -18.50
CA PRO A 38 5.99 11.06 -17.87
C PRO A 38 6.27 11.14 -16.36
N LEU A 39 5.57 10.34 -15.56
CA LEU A 39 5.92 10.16 -14.15
C LEU A 39 7.14 9.26 -14.07
N PRO A 40 8.04 9.47 -13.07
CA PRO A 40 9.22 8.65 -12.91
C PRO A 40 8.85 7.18 -12.64
N ASN A 41 9.66 6.28 -13.17
CA ASN A 41 9.57 4.84 -12.87
C ASN A 41 10.31 4.48 -11.59
N TYR A 42 10.15 3.22 -11.14
CA TYR A 42 10.95 2.71 -10.04
C TYR A 42 12.42 2.75 -10.42
N LEU A 43 13.26 3.27 -9.52
CA LEU A 43 14.72 3.32 -9.67
C LEU A 43 15.19 3.93 -11.01
N GLU A 44 14.41 4.83 -11.62
CA GLU A 44 14.70 5.42 -12.93
C GLU A 44 16.03 6.19 -12.95
N ASN A 45 16.42 6.76 -11.81
CA ASN A 45 17.65 7.54 -11.66
C ASN A 45 18.82 6.71 -11.10
N VAL A 46 18.66 5.40 -11.02
CA VAL A 46 19.71 4.50 -10.51
C VAL A 46 20.45 3.91 -11.71
N TYR A 47 21.67 4.34 -11.88
CA TYR A 47 22.62 3.72 -12.80
C TYR A 47 23.49 2.76 -12.00
N ASP A 48 24.10 1.79 -12.67
CA ASP A 48 24.97 0.77 -12.06
C ASP A 48 25.91 1.38 -11.02
N THR A 49 25.73 1.02 -9.76
CA THR A 49 26.59 1.45 -8.67
C THR A 49 27.42 0.25 -8.23
N SER A 50 28.70 0.27 -8.55
CA SER A 50 29.64 -0.75 -8.09
C SER A 50 29.88 -0.72 -6.58
N ASP A 51 29.46 0.34 -5.88
CA ASP A 51 29.60 0.48 -4.44
C ASP A 51 28.55 -0.34 -3.70
N LYS A 52 28.98 -1.48 -3.15
CA LYS A 52 28.15 -2.30 -2.26
C LYS A 52 28.02 -1.57 -0.92
N LYS A 53 26.83 -1.05 -0.65
CA LYS A 53 26.50 -0.48 0.66
C LYS A 53 26.01 -1.61 1.59
N GLU A 54 26.45 -1.57 2.84
CA GLU A 54 25.98 -2.51 3.85
C GLU A 54 24.49 -2.30 4.10
N VAL A 55 23.71 -3.39 4.05
CA VAL A 55 22.27 -3.35 4.31
C VAL A 55 22.07 -3.52 5.81
N VAL A 56 21.77 -2.44 6.51
CA VAL A 56 21.38 -2.49 7.93
C VAL A 56 19.91 -2.92 8.01
N ILE A 57 19.68 -4.11 8.56
CA ILE A 57 18.34 -4.60 8.84
C ILE A 57 18.03 -4.22 10.30
N PRO A 58 17.04 -3.36 10.57
CA PRO A 58 16.66 -3.03 11.94
C PRO A 58 16.10 -4.29 12.62
N GLU A 59 16.51 -4.50 13.87
CA GLU A 59 15.95 -5.57 14.69
C GLU A 59 14.50 -5.23 15.06
N LEU A 60 13.59 -6.19 14.81
CA LEU A 60 12.20 -6.05 15.20
C LEU A 60 12.08 -6.17 16.73
N ARG A 61 11.45 -5.17 17.35
CA ARG A 61 11.09 -5.17 18.75
C ARG A 61 9.61 -5.44 18.92
N ILE A 62 9.29 -6.22 19.92
CA ILE A 62 7.93 -6.60 20.28
C ILE A 62 7.16 -5.35 20.72
N GLN A 63 5.96 -5.19 20.19
CA GLN A 63 5.07 -4.08 20.50
C GLN A 63 3.81 -4.57 21.24
N LYS A 64 3.09 -3.64 21.87
CA LYS A 64 1.76 -3.92 22.42
C LYS A 64 0.83 -4.45 21.32
N TYR A 65 -0.01 -5.39 21.68
CA TYR A 65 -0.98 -6.06 20.78
C TYR A 65 -0.35 -6.95 19.70
N ASP A 66 0.96 -7.22 19.77
CA ASP A 66 1.56 -8.28 18.98
C ASP A 66 1.05 -9.65 19.44
N ILE A 67 0.96 -10.56 18.49
CA ILE A 67 0.64 -11.95 18.76
C ILE A 67 1.90 -12.77 18.45
N LEU A 68 2.42 -13.44 19.48
CA LEU A 68 3.64 -14.22 19.42
C LEU A 68 3.32 -15.71 19.43
N ALA A 69 3.77 -16.45 18.41
CA ALA A 69 3.85 -17.90 18.50
C ALA A 69 5.13 -18.27 19.25
N ILE A 70 4.99 -18.90 20.39
CA ILE A 70 6.10 -19.35 21.19
C ILE A 70 6.06 -20.88 21.25
N GLN A 71 7.15 -21.53 20.85
CA GLN A 71 7.32 -22.97 20.87
C GLN A 71 8.55 -23.32 21.70
N VAL A 72 8.36 -24.27 22.59
CA VAL A 72 9.43 -24.79 23.49
C VAL A 72 9.68 -26.24 23.13
N TYR A 73 10.93 -26.57 22.95
CA TYR A 73 11.43 -27.91 22.76
C TYR A 73 12.52 -28.19 23.79
N SER A 74 12.59 -29.40 24.31
CA SER A 74 13.63 -29.79 25.25
C SER A 74 14.38 -31.06 24.81
N ALA A 75 15.48 -31.36 25.45
CA ALA A 75 16.21 -32.61 25.27
C ALA A 75 15.54 -33.80 25.97
N SER A 76 14.30 -33.64 26.46
CA SER A 76 13.54 -34.69 27.12
C SER A 76 13.21 -35.82 26.14
N THR A 77 13.31 -37.07 26.62
CA THR A 77 12.83 -38.23 25.84
C THR A 77 11.31 -38.39 25.85
N ASP A 78 10.60 -37.65 26.73
CA ASP A 78 9.15 -37.64 26.81
C ASP A 78 8.61 -36.38 26.08
N PRO A 79 8.00 -36.52 24.89
CA PRO A 79 7.43 -35.40 24.15
C PRO A 79 6.34 -34.63 24.91
N ARG A 80 5.68 -35.27 25.90
CA ARG A 80 4.62 -34.64 26.70
C ARG A 80 5.19 -33.58 27.65
N ALA A 81 6.48 -33.63 27.96
CA ALA A 81 7.13 -32.64 28.82
C ALA A 81 7.07 -31.24 28.18
N ASP A 82 7.17 -31.15 26.87
CA ASP A 82 7.18 -29.90 26.13
C ASP A 82 5.75 -29.42 25.83
N GLU A 83 4.79 -30.35 25.63
CA GLU A 83 3.40 -30.01 25.28
C GLU A 83 2.71 -29.09 26.29
N ILE A 84 3.08 -29.21 27.57
CA ILE A 84 2.49 -28.41 28.65
C ILE A 84 2.89 -26.94 28.60
N TYR A 85 3.98 -26.61 27.89
CA TYR A 85 4.47 -25.25 27.68
C TYR A 85 4.06 -24.68 26.29
N ASN A 86 3.56 -25.53 25.39
CA ASN A 86 3.14 -25.15 24.08
C ASN A 86 1.61 -24.95 24.02
N LEU A 87 1.13 -23.86 23.44
CA LEU A 87 -0.29 -23.67 23.20
C LEU A 87 -0.80 -24.70 22.19
N ARG A 88 -1.87 -25.43 22.55
CA ARG A 88 -2.53 -26.34 21.61
C ARG A 88 -3.13 -25.53 20.46
N GLY A 89 -2.75 -25.81 19.23
CA GLY A 89 -3.22 -25.11 18.01
C GLY A 89 -2.13 -24.44 17.19
N ALA A 90 -0.92 -24.26 17.72
CA ALA A 90 0.19 -23.70 16.95
C ALA A 90 0.74 -24.64 15.85
N ALA A 91 0.30 -25.92 15.80
CA ALA A 91 0.89 -26.96 14.96
C ALA A 91 0.01 -27.44 13.79
N SER A 92 -1.22 -26.92 13.60
CA SER A 92 -2.09 -27.36 12.51
C SER A 92 -2.30 -26.28 11.48
N ILE A 93 -1.34 -26.12 10.59
CA ILE A 93 -1.53 -25.38 9.34
C ILE A 93 -2.26 -26.30 8.37
N THR A 94 -3.58 -26.37 8.45
CA THR A 94 -4.41 -26.93 7.39
C THR A 94 -4.71 -25.80 6.40
N PRO A 95 -4.32 -25.93 5.10
CA PRO A 95 -4.64 -24.91 4.10
C PRO A 95 -6.15 -24.72 4.02
N GLY A 96 -6.66 -23.51 4.28
CA GLY A 96 -8.07 -23.16 4.15
C GLY A 96 -8.88 -23.10 5.45
N ALA A 97 -8.36 -23.50 6.61
CA ALA A 97 -9.01 -23.22 7.88
C ALA A 97 -8.59 -21.82 8.36
N GLN A 98 -9.55 -20.99 8.78
CA GLN A 98 -9.24 -19.82 9.61
C GLN A 98 -8.63 -20.37 10.90
N SER A 99 -7.30 -20.35 10.96
CA SER A 99 -6.55 -20.83 12.10
C SER A 99 -6.87 -19.93 13.29
N ASN A 100 -7.58 -20.47 14.27
CA ASN A 100 -7.44 -20.01 15.66
C ASN A 100 -5.98 -20.29 16.05
N THR A 101 -5.10 -19.41 15.60
CA THR A 101 -3.68 -19.46 15.87
C THR A 101 -3.49 -19.18 17.35
N GLY A 102 -3.29 -20.25 18.12
CA GLY A 102 -2.91 -20.14 19.53
C GLY A 102 -1.60 -19.38 19.63
N GLY A 103 -1.68 -18.09 19.94
CA GLY A 103 -0.54 -17.20 20.16
C GLY A 103 -0.68 -16.47 21.48
N PHE A 104 0.43 -15.96 21.99
CA PHE A 104 0.48 -15.14 23.18
C PHE A 104 0.29 -13.67 22.79
N LEU A 105 -0.79 -13.06 23.25
CA LEU A 105 -1.06 -11.65 23.03
C LEU A 105 -0.24 -10.80 24.00
N VAL A 106 0.49 -9.82 23.47
CA VAL A 106 1.11 -8.77 24.28
C VAL A 106 0.04 -7.78 24.71
N ASP A 107 -0.20 -7.65 25.98
CA ASP A 107 -1.26 -6.82 26.56
C ASP A 107 -0.95 -5.31 26.47
N ALA A 108 -1.90 -4.48 26.91
CA ALA A 108 -1.75 -3.01 26.94
C ALA A 108 -0.62 -2.53 27.88
N LYS A 109 -0.12 -3.39 28.80
CA LYS A 109 1.00 -3.11 29.69
C LYS A 109 2.33 -3.63 29.15
N GLY A 110 2.32 -4.23 27.94
CA GLY A 110 3.50 -4.81 27.31
C GLY A 110 3.86 -6.20 27.81
N ASN A 111 2.96 -6.91 28.49
CA ASN A 111 3.24 -8.22 29.07
C ASN A 111 2.56 -9.34 28.26
N ILE A 112 3.15 -10.53 28.32
CA ILE A 112 2.51 -11.79 27.92
C ILE A 112 2.26 -12.65 29.15
N GLU A 113 1.10 -13.29 29.20
CA GLU A 113 0.79 -14.29 30.23
C GLU A 113 1.13 -15.68 29.71
N TYR A 114 2.16 -16.27 30.30
CA TYR A 114 2.63 -17.60 29.89
C TYR A 114 2.11 -18.66 30.87
N PRO A 115 1.32 -19.63 30.43
CA PRO A 115 0.82 -20.68 31.30
C PRO A 115 1.96 -21.36 32.09
N ARG A 116 1.79 -21.51 33.40
CA ARG A 116 2.74 -22.12 34.36
C ARG A 116 4.03 -21.33 34.61
N LEU A 117 4.45 -20.44 33.74
CA LEU A 117 5.67 -19.65 33.94
C LEU A 117 5.37 -18.24 34.46
N GLY A 118 4.09 -17.80 34.39
CA GLY A 118 3.66 -16.47 34.82
C GLY A 118 3.84 -15.41 33.75
N SER A 119 3.89 -14.16 34.17
CA SER A 119 3.96 -13.01 33.27
C SER A 119 5.39 -12.66 32.91
N PHE A 120 5.58 -12.25 31.63
CA PHE A 120 6.86 -11.73 31.12
C PHE A 120 6.61 -10.37 30.49
N HIS A 121 7.46 -9.41 30.79
CA HIS A 121 7.45 -8.13 30.09
C HIS A 121 8.12 -8.31 28.72
N ALA A 122 7.33 -8.23 27.66
CA ALA A 122 7.78 -8.51 26.29
C ALA A 122 8.00 -7.24 25.46
N GLU A 123 7.29 -6.14 25.77
CA GLU A 123 7.39 -4.88 25.04
C GLU A 123 8.83 -4.34 25.00
N GLY A 124 9.29 -3.91 23.84
CA GLY A 124 10.63 -3.36 23.62
C GLY A 124 11.74 -4.41 23.51
N LEU A 125 11.49 -5.66 23.86
CA LEU A 125 12.46 -6.74 23.70
C LEU A 125 12.49 -7.24 22.25
N THR A 126 13.64 -7.76 21.84
CA THR A 126 13.71 -8.61 20.67
C THR A 126 13.16 -10.01 21.01
N LYS A 127 12.84 -10.79 19.99
CA LYS A 127 12.40 -12.18 20.19
C LYS A 127 13.47 -13.04 20.89
N ASP A 128 14.75 -12.77 20.59
CA ASP A 128 15.87 -13.52 21.17
C ASP A 128 16.06 -13.17 22.66
N GLU A 129 15.88 -11.90 23.05
CA GLU A 129 15.90 -11.46 24.45
C GLU A 129 14.74 -12.08 25.25
N LEU A 130 13.53 -12.10 24.66
CA LEU A 130 12.38 -12.76 25.32
C LEU A 130 12.59 -14.27 25.40
N ALA A 131 13.11 -14.92 24.36
CA ALA A 131 13.41 -16.34 24.36
C ALA A 131 14.43 -16.70 25.46
N ALA A 132 15.47 -15.87 25.63
CA ALA A 132 16.46 -16.04 26.70
C ALA A 132 15.82 -15.93 28.09
N GLN A 133 14.88 -14.98 28.31
CA GLN A 133 14.17 -14.85 29.58
C GLN A 133 13.29 -16.08 29.86
N ILE A 134 12.56 -16.57 28.84
CA ILE A 134 11.73 -17.78 28.99
C ILE A 134 12.63 -19.01 29.28
N LYS A 135 13.73 -19.17 28.52
CA LYS A 135 14.71 -20.26 28.74
C LYS A 135 15.22 -20.21 30.16
N LYS A 136 15.61 -19.05 30.68
CA LYS A 136 16.08 -18.88 32.05
C LYS A 136 15.01 -19.30 33.06
N ARG A 137 13.76 -18.94 32.88
CA ARG A 137 12.65 -19.32 33.78
C ARG A 137 12.38 -20.84 33.77
N LEU A 138 12.65 -21.51 32.65
CA LEU A 138 12.49 -22.96 32.50
C LEU A 138 13.64 -23.76 33.17
N THR A 139 14.80 -23.12 33.40
CA THR A 139 16.00 -23.77 33.93
C THR A 139 16.38 -23.31 35.34
N GLU A 140 15.86 -22.15 35.79
CA GLU A 140 16.19 -21.53 37.06
C GLU A 140 14.93 -21.01 37.79
N PRO A 141 14.85 -21.05 39.12
CA PRO A 141 15.75 -21.73 40.08
C PRO A 141 15.54 -23.25 40.15
N ILE A 142 14.49 -23.76 39.53
CA ILE A 142 14.14 -25.17 39.45
C ILE A 142 14.20 -25.60 37.98
N VAL A 143 14.93 -26.66 37.69
CA VAL A 143 15.01 -27.20 36.33
C VAL A 143 13.67 -27.87 36.00
N MET A 144 12.87 -27.20 35.15
CA MET A 144 11.60 -27.71 34.66
C MET A 144 11.79 -28.50 33.36
N LEU A 145 12.72 -28.06 32.50
CA LEU A 145 13.09 -28.71 31.25
C LEU A 145 14.62 -28.80 31.14
N ILE A 146 15.11 -29.89 30.52
CA ILE A 146 16.53 -30.08 30.25
C ILE A 146 16.86 -29.45 28.90
N ASP A 147 17.82 -28.52 28.90
CA ASP A 147 18.30 -27.79 27.72
C ASP A 147 17.19 -27.31 26.78
N PRO A 148 16.26 -26.44 27.23
CA PRO A 148 15.15 -25.99 26.42
C PRO A 148 15.62 -25.05 25.31
N ILE A 149 15.01 -25.22 24.14
CA ILE A 149 15.09 -24.29 22.96
C ILE A 149 13.75 -23.60 22.87
N VAL A 150 13.77 -22.26 22.86
CA VAL A 150 12.58 -21.43 22.74
C VAL A 150 12.59 -20.72 21.38
N ILE A 151 11.57 -20.97 20.57
CA ILE A 151 11.41 -20.36 19.24
C ILE A 151 10.24 -19.40 19.33
N ILE A 152 10.47 -18.13 18.97
CA ILE A 152 9.44 -17.08 18.95
C ILE A 152 9.27 -16.57 17.52
N ARG A 153 8.02 -16.43 17.06
CA ARG A 153 7.66 -15.86 15.76
C ARG A 153 6.49 -14.90 15.91
N PHE A 154 6.51 -13.81 15.15
CA PHE A 154 5.35 -12.91 15.03
C PHE A 154 4.27 -13.59 14.16
N GLN A 155 3.01 -13.57 14.61
CA GLN A 155 1.88 -14.14 13.87
C GLN A 155 1.04 -13.10 13.15
N ASN A 156 1.01 -11.88 13.64
CA ASN A 156 0.17 -10.81 13.12
C ASN A 156 0.95 -9.71 12.40
N PHE A 157 2.12 -10.04 11.83
CA PHE A 157 2.90 -9.04 11.08
C PHE A 157 2.10 -8.59 9.86
N LYS A 158 1.71 -7.32 9.85
CA LYS A 158 0.92 -6.70 8.81
C LYS A 158 1.38 -5.28 8.53
N VAL A 159 1.22 -4.86 7.28
CA VAL A 159 1.37 -3.47 6.84
C VAL A 159 0.13 -3.07 6.05
N THR A 160 -0.16 -1.79 5.99
CA THR A 160 -1.33 -1.28 5.24
C THR A 160 -0.84 -0.46 4.06
N VAL A 161 -1.39 -0.71 2.88
CA VAL A 161 -1.07 0.06 1.66
C VAL A 161 -2.32 0.76 1.17
N LEU A 162 -2.25 2.08 1.00
CA LEU A 162 -3.36 2.95 0.62
C LEU A 162 -2.98 3.89 -0.51
N GLY A 163 -3.97 4.37 -1.25
CA GLY A 163 -3.85 5.40 -2.29
C GLY A 163 -3.64 4.82 -3.68
N GLU A 164 -2.77 5.38 -4.47
CA GLU A 164 -2.59 5.05 -5.88
C GLU A 164 -1.83 3.74 -6.10
N VAL A 165 -2.38 2.63 -5.61
CA VAL A 165 -1.94 1.24 -5.85
C VAL A 165 -3.08 0.44 -6.48
N LYS A 166 -2.76 -0.70 -7.09
CA LYS A 166 -3.80 -1.53 -7.74
C LYS A 166 -4.75 -2.17 -6.75
N SER A 167 -4.25 -2.55 -5.56
CA SER A 167 -5.02 -3.21 -4.51
C SER A 167 -4.69 -2.56 -3.17
N GLU A 168 -5.57 -1.68 -2.71
CA GLU A 168 -5.48 -1.09 -1.38
C GLU A 168 -5.89 -2.10 -0.31
N GLY A 169 -5.25 -2.05 0.84
CA GLY A 169 -5.67 -2.88 1.96
C GLY A 169 -4.56 -3.21 2.95
N VAL A 170 -4.91 -4.09 3.87
CA VAL A 170 -4.00 -4.65 4.85
C VAL A 170 -3.34 -5.90 4.26
N LEU A 171 -2.01 -5.89 4.23
CA LEU A 171 -1.19 -7.01 3.78
C LEU A 171 -0.68 -7.77 4.99
N SER A 172 -1.04 -9.04 5.11
CA SER A 172 -0.46 -9.95 6.10
C SER A 172 0.84 -10.51 5.53
N ILE A 173 1.92 -10.34 6.27
CA ILE A 173 3.26 -10.75 5.87
C ILE A 173 3.61 -12.06 6.59
N PRO A 174 3.79 -13.16 5.89
CA PRO A 174 4.09 -14.45 6.52
C PRO A 174 5.51 -14.52 7.09
N GLY A 175 6.38 -13.59 6.70
CA GLY A 175 7.74 -13.45 7.21
C GLY A 175 7.86 -12.36 8.28
N GLU A 176 9.06 -12.24 8.83
CA GLU A 176 9.38 -11.22 9.84
C GLU A 176 10.03 -9.97 9.22
N LYS A 177 10.15 -9.94 7.91
CA LYS A 177 10.78 -8.85 7.16
C LYS A 177 10.00 -8.58 5.90
N VAL A 178 9.74 -7.31 5.64
CA VAL A 178 9.19 -6.84 4.37
C VAL A 178 9.78 -5.46 4.04
N THR A 179 10.16 -5.27 2.82
CA THR A 179 10.61 -3.98 2.30
C THR A 179 9.43 -3.20 1.73
N ILE A 180 9.58 -1.88 1.60
CA ILE A 180 8.55 -1.04 0.97
C ILE A 180 8.30 -1.46 -0.50
N LEU A 181 9.33 -1.92 -1.22
CA LEU A 181 9.18 -2.42 -2.59
C LEU A 181 8.35 -3.71 -2.64
N GLU A 182 8.60 -4.65 -1.71
CA GLU A 182 7.81 -5.88 -1.60
C GLU A 182 6.36 -5.61 -1.23
N ALA A 183 6.12 -4.71 -0.26
CA ALA A 183 4.77 -4.33 0.13
C ALA A 183 3.99 -3.68 -1.02
N VAL A 184 4.64 -2.76 -1.76
CA VAL A 184 4.05 -2.15 -2.97
C VAL A 184 3.83 -3.22 -4.04
N GLY A 185 4.76 -4.17 -4.22
CA GLY A 185 4.61 -5.30 -5.14
C GLY A 185 3.41 -6.18 -4.80
N LEU A 186 3.24 -6.52 -3.50
CA LEU A 186 2.08 -7.28 -3.00
C LEU A 186 0.75 -6.54 -3.21
N ALA A 187 0.76 -5.20 -3.15
CA ALA A 187 -0.38 -4.35 -3.50
C ALA A 187 -0.62 -4.24 -5.02
N GLY A 188 0.09 -5.02 -5.85
CA GLY A 188 -0.03 -5.03 -7.31
C GLY A 188 0.67 -3.87 -8.01
N GLY A 189 1.51 -3.11 -7.29
CA GLY A 189 2.27 -1.97 -7.80
C GLY A 189 1.51 -0.65 -7.73
N ILE A 190 2.25 0.44 -7.88
CA ILE A 190 1.71 1.80 -7.97
C ILE A 190 1.06 2.01 -9.34
N THR A 191 -0.12 2.63 -9.37
CA THR A 191 -0.84 2.95 -10.61
C THR A 191 -0.06 3.97 -11.45
N GLU A 192 -0.48 4.14 -12.73
CA GLU A 192 0.13 5.13 -13.62
C GLU A 192 0.00 6.58 -13.10
N ASP A 193 -0.99 6.83 -12.27
CA ASP A 193 -1.24 8.15 -11.68
C ASP A 193 -0.62 8.31 -10.28
N GLY A 194 0.02 7.29 -9.74
CA GLY A 194 0.66 7.33 -8.42
C GLY A 194 2.06 7.96 -8.44
N LEU A 195 2.37 8.75 -7.42
CA LEU A 195 3.66 9.40 -7.23
C LEU A 195 4.67 8.44 -6.60
N LYS A 196 5.59 7.89 -7.41
CA LYS A 196 6.66 7.00 -6.93
C LYS A 196 7.77 7.73 -6.18
N ASN A 197 7.95 9.01 -6.45
CA ASN A 197 8.98 9.85 -5.81
C ASN A 197 8.56 10.47 -4.48
N SER A 198 7.32 10.24 -4.04
CA SER A 198 6.76 10.85 -2.83
C SER A 198 5.77 9.89 -2.15
N VAL A 199 6.28 8.73 -1.74
CA VAL A 199 5.51 7.76 -0.97
C VAL A 199 5.68 8.07 0.52
N LYS A 200 4.58 8.15 1.26
CA LYS A 200 4.60 8.39 2.69
C LYS A 200 4.52 7.08 3.44
N VAL A 201 5.36 6.93 4.46
CA VAL A 201 5.26 5.84 5.44
C VAL A 201 4.90 6.46 6.78
N ILE A 202 3.78 6.04 7.33
CA ILE A 202 3.30 6.45 8.65
C ILE A 202 3.64 5.32 9.61
N ARG A 203 4.43 5.62 10.62
CA ARG A 203 4.94 4.67 11.62
C ARG A 203 4.63 5.16 13.01
N GLU A 204 4.32 4.25 13.90
CA GLU A 204 4.14 4.55 15.32
C GLU A 204 5.26 3.88 16.12
N ILE A 205 6.04 4.70 16.85
CA ILE A 205 7.12 4.27 17.73
C ILE A 205 6.89 4.90 19.11
N ASP A 206 6.86 4.09 20.15
CA ASP A 206 6.68 4.52 21.54
C ASP A 206 5.47 5.45 21.74
N GLY A 207 4.35 5.12 21.07
CA GLY A 207 3.11 5.88 21.13
C GLY A 207 3.16 7.24 20.40
N LYS A 208 4.23 7.53 19.68
CA LYS A 208 4.39 8.71 18.84
C LYS A 208 4.29 8.34 17.37
N ARG A 209 3.55 9.13 16.61
CA ARG A 209 3.38 8.91 15.18
C ARG A 209 4.32 9.79 14.38
N GLU A 210 5.09 9.20 13.50
CA GLU A 210 5.95 9.88 12.55
C GLU A 210 5.54 9.59 11.11
N ILE A 211 5.85 10.53 10.21
CA ILE A 211 5.60 10.40 8.79
C ILE A 211 6.92 10.58 8.05
N GLY A 212 7.40 9.51 7.45
CA GLY A 212 8.55 9.54 6.57
C GLY A 212 8.15 9.66 5.10
N MET A 213 9.02 10.28 4.30
CA MET A 213 8.87 10.31 2.85
C MET A 213 9.95 9.46 2.20
N VAL A 214 9.52 8.60 1.27
CA VAL A 214 10.40 7.69 0.55
C VAL A 214 10.29 7.95 -0.95
N ASN A 215 11.43 8.07 -1.62
CA ASN A 215 11.49 8.20 -3.06
C ASN A 215 11.83 6.84 -3.70
N LEU A 216 10.83 6.18 -4.29
CA LEU A 216 11.02 4.87 -4.94
C LEU A 216 11.69 4.97 -6.33
N ALA A 217 11.91 6.18 -6.84
CA ALA A 217 12.57 6.40 -8.13
C ALA A 217 14.11 6.62 -8.00
N SER A 218 14.65 6.67 -6.77
CA SER A 218 16.05 6.99 -6.49
C SER A 218 16.68 5.92 -5.59
N ASP A 219 18.00 5.81 -5.65
CA ASP A 219 18.83 4.98 -4.79
C ASP A 219 18.81 5.40 -3.31
N SER A 220 18.44 6.65 -3.02
CA SER A 220 18.18 7.12 -1.66
C SER A 220 17.16 6.26 -0.90
N LEU A 221 16.36 5.48 -1.62
CA LEU A 221 15.46 4.48 -1.07
C LEU A 221 16.19 3.50 -0.15
N PHE A 222 17.35 2.97 -0.56
CA PHE A 222 18.05 1.91 0.16
C PHE A 222 18.69 2.36 1.47
N ILE A 223 18.92 3.68 1.63
CA ILE A 223 19.46 4.27 2.87
C ILE A 223 18.37 4.86 3.76
N SER A 224 17.12 4.79 3.32
CA SER A 224 15.98 5.30 4.08
C SER A 224 15.68 4.40 5.29
N PRO A 225 15.43 4.95 6.49
CA PRO A 225 14.99 4.16 7.66
C PRO A 225 13.62 3.51 7.45
N TYR A 226 12.89 3.92 6.40
CA TYR A 226 11.59 3.37 6.01
C TYR A 226 11.68 2.34 4.88
N TYR A 227 12.89 1.96 4.46
CA TYR A 227 13.07 0.90 3.45
C TYR A 227 12.57 -0.45 3.97
N ASN A 228 13.01 -0.82 5.17
CA ASN A 228 12.47 -1.96 5.88
C ASN A 228 11.24 -1.50 6.70
N LEU A 229 10.10 -2.11 6.41
CA LEU A 229 8.86 -1.77 7.09
C LEU A 229 8.79 -2.47 8.44
N MET A 230 8.10 -1.81 9.37
CA MET A 230 7.79 -2.34 10.70
C MET A 230 6.33 -2.78 10.77
N GLN A 231 6.02 -3.52 11.80
CA GLN A 231 4.65 -3.91 12.16
C GLN A 231 3.72 -2.69 12.22
N ASN A 232 2.55 -2.79 11.61
CA ASN A 232 1.52 -1.75 11.54
C ASN A 232 1.90 -0.49 10.74
N ASP A 233 3.00 -0.47 10.00
CA ASP A 233 3.30 0.65 9.09
C ASP A 233 2.16 0.85 8.08
N VAL A 234 1.86 2.13 7.78
CA VAL A 234 0.91 2.51 6.74
C VAL A 234 1.65 3.22 5.62
N ILE A 235 1.59 2.63 4.43
CA ILE A 235 2.17 3.17 3.21
C ILE A 235 1.08 3.91 2.46
N LEU A 236 1.29 5.19 2.20
CA LEU A 236 0.35 6.05 1.47
C LEU A 236 0.96 6.55 0.18
N VAL A 237 0.43 6.09 -0.95
CA VAL A 237 0.82 6.53 -2.28
C VAL A 237 -0.09 7.65 -2.75
N GLN A 238 0.47 8.85 -2.94
CA GLN A 238 -0.31 10.02 -3.33
C GLN A 238 -0.62 10.03 -4.83
N PRO A 239 -1.81 10.54 -5.22
CA PRO A 239 -2.14 10.76 -6.62
C PRO A 239 -1.30 11.89 -7.22
N SER A 240 -1.01 11.79 -8.51
CA SER A 240 -0.36 12.86 -9.26
C SER A 240 -1.33 14.00 -9.54
N LYS A 241 -0.78 15.22 -9.71
CA LYS A 241 -1.57 16.38 -10.14
C LYS A 241 -2.27 16.16 -11.50
N ARG A 242 -1.79 15.21 -12.31
CA ARG A 242 -2.42 14.84 -13.59
C ARG A 242 -3.78 14.20 -13.39
N LYS A 243 -3.91 13.32 -12.38
CA LYS A 243 -5.21 12.67 -12.07
C LYS A 243 -6.27 13.70 -11.73
N ALA A 244 -5.93 14.69 -10.89
CA ALA A 244 -6.85 15.77 -10.53
C ALA A 244 -7.27 16.58 -11.76
N LYS A 245 -6.30 16.97 -12.64
CA LYS A 245 -6.60 17.70 -13.87
C LYS A 245 -7.44 16.90 -14.85
N ARG A 246 -7.19 15.60 -15.02
CA ARG A 246 -8.01 14.72 -15.88
C ARG A 246 -9.44 14.67 -15.38
N ALA A 247 -9.65 14.47 -14.09
CA ALA A 247 -10.99 14.44 -13.49
C ALA A 247 -11.75 15.77 -13.76
N GLU A 248 -11.08 16.93 -13.66
CA GLU A 248 -11.67 18.22 -14.00
C GLU A 248 -11.99 18.32 -15.51
N GLN A 249 -11.08 17.87 -16.36
CA GLN A 249 -11.27 17.90 -17.83
C GLN A 249 -12.41 16.98 -18.27
N ASP A 250 -12.54 15.80 -17.68
CA ASP A 250 -13.61 14.85 -17.99
C ASP A 250 -14.98 15.43 -17.66
N VAL A 251 -15.11 16.15 -16.54
CA VAL A 251 -16.35 16.85 -16.17
C VAL A 251 -16.69 17.96 -17.19
N VAL A 252 -15.68 18.72 -17.63
CA VAL A 252 -15.87 19.78 -18.65
C VAL A 252 -16.28 19.17 -19.99
N LEU A 253 -15.59 18.13 -20.45
CA LEU A 253 -15.90 17.42 -21.69
C LEU A 253 -17.31 16.83 -21.67
N GLN A 254 -17.71 16.24 -20.55
CA GLN A 254 -19.05 15.71 -20.37
C GLN A 254 -20.13 16.82 -20.49
N ARG A 255 -19.91 17.98 -19.89
CA ARG A 255 -20.82 19.13 -19.98
C ARG A 255 -20.91 19.67 -21.41
N VAL A 256 -19.77 19.79 -22.11
CA VAL A 256 -19.71 20.25 -23.50
C VAL A 256 -20.41 19.25 -24.41
N SER A 257 -20.17 17.96 -24.29
CA SER A 257 -20.82 16.92 -25.10
C SER A 257 -22.33 16.88 -24.88
N PHE A 258 -22.78 17.07 -23.64
CA PHE A 258 -24.20 17.17 -23.32
C PHE A 258 -24.85 18.41 -23.96
N GLY A 259 -24.18 19.57 -23.91
CA GLY A 259 -24.64 20.79 -24.61
C GLY A 259 -24.74 20.61 -26.13
N LEU A 260 -23.74 19.94 -26.71
CA LEU A 260 -23.71 19.69 -28.17
C LEU A 260 -24.85 18.74 -28.60
N SER A 261 -25.14 17.70 -27.77
CA SER A 261 -26.25 16.77 -28.04
C SER A 261 -27.64 17.45 -28.01
N ILE A 262 -27.83 18.42 -27.11
CA ILE A 262 -29.07 19.23 -27.09
C ILE A 262 -29.20 20.07 -28.35
N ILE A 263 -28.11 20.73 -28.79
CA ILE A 263 -28.12 21.54 -30.01
C ILE A 263 -28.43 20.67 -31.23
N THR A 264 -27.82 19.50 -31.34
CA THR A 264 -28.10 18.57 -32.46
C THR A 264 -29.53 18.05 -32.42
N ALA A 265 -30.09 17.76 -31.25
CA ALA A 265 -31.49 17.35 -31.12
C ALA A 265 -32.45 18.44 -31.56
N ILE A 266 -32.22 19.70 -31.18
CA ILE A 266 -33.02 20.86 -31.61
C ILE A 266 -32.92 21.04 -33.10
N ALA A 267 -31.73 20.93 -33.70
CA ALA A 267 -31.52 21.05 -35.13
C ALA A 267 -32.25 19.96 -35.94
N LEU A 268 -32.26 18.73 -35.44
CA LEU A 268 -32.99 17.60 -36.01
C LEU A 268 -34.52 17.83 -35.96
N LEU A 269 -35.02 18.24 -34.80
CA LEU A 269 -36.45 18.57 -34.64
C LEU A 269 -36.88 19.69 -35.60
N TYR A 270 -36.06 20.74 -35.69
CA TYR A 270 -36.32 21.82 -36.64
C TYR A 270 -36.39 21.34 -38.09
N ASN A 271 -35.52 20.38 -38.46
CA ASN A 271 -35.51 19.84 -39.84
C ASN A 271 -36.68 18.90 -40.11
N ILE A 272 -37.21 18.19 -39.09
CA ILE A 272 -38.40 17.32 -39.25
C ILE A 272 -39.71 18.14 -39.39
N PHE A 273 -39.82 19.27 -38.70
CA PHE A 273 -41.04 20.08 -38.69
C PHE A 273 -41.04 21.17 -39.80
N ARG A 274 -40.05 21.27 -40.64
CA ARG A 274 -39.95 22.14 -41.79
C ARG A 274 -40.19 21.37 -43.09
#